data_a239fe05995f454af5666e46b6a335b3
#
_entry.id   a239fe05995f454af5666e46b6a335b3
#
_cell.length_a   1.000
_cell.length_b   1.000
_cell.length_c   1.000
_cell.angle_alpha   90.00
_cell.angle_beta   90.00
_cell.angle_gamma   90.00
#
_symmetry.space_group_name_H-M   'P 1'
#
loop_
_entity.id
_entity.type
_entity.pdbx_description
1 polymer ?
#
loop_
_entity_poly.entity_id
_entity_poly.type
_entity_poly.pdbx_seq_one_letter_code
_entity_poly.pdbx_strand_id
1 'polypeptide(L)'
;MEIDLSTRGDEFRAFWTERRLASLTTVRPDGTPHVVAVGVTVDFEAGVARVITFSDSHKARLAKAAGEDGVAAAVCQLEGPVWSTLEGRMFLREDAEAVKDAEDRYAARYRQPKPNPKRVVLEIRIKRVIGNA
;
A
#
# COMPACT_ATOMS: atom_id res chain seq x y z
N MET A 1 -2.82 -15.73 3.51
CA MET A 1 -1.93 -16.15 2.39
C MET A 1 -1.85 -15.04 1.36
N GLU A 2 -0.67 -14.73 0.94
CA GLU A 2 -0.41 -13.74 -0.10
C GLU A 2 -0.65 -14.37 -1.47
N ILE A 3 -1.01 -13.55 -2.43
CA ILE A 3 -1.22 -14.00 -3.80
C ILE A 3 -0.12 -13.46 -4.71
N ASP A 4 0.21 -14.21 -5.74
CA ASP A 4 1.18 -13.82 -6.75
C ASP A 4 0.45 -13.05 -7.86
N LEU A 5 0.80 -11.79 -8.04
CA LEU A 5 0.18 -10.92 -9.04
C LEU A 5 0.97 -10.85 -10.36
N SER A 6 2.11 -11.55 -10.44
CA SER A 6 2.99 -11.46 -11.60
C SER A 6 2.36 -12.03 -12.89
N THR A 7 1.34 -12.88 -12.76
CA THR A 7 0.66 -13.53 -13.88
C THR A 7 -0.57 -12.76 -14.37
N ARG A 8 -0.89 -11.60 -13.83
CA ARG A 8 -2.11 -10.89 -14.19
C ARG A 8 -2.05 -10.12 -15.53
N GLY A 9 -0.90 -10.10 -16.15
CA GLY A 9 -0.73 -9.50 -17.47
C GLY A 9 -0.16 -8.09 -17.43
N ASP A 10 0.20 -7.61 -18.63
CA ASP A 10 0.94 -6.36 -18.78
C ASP A 10 0.10 -5.11 -18.49
N GLU A 11 -1.19 -5.13 -18.85
CA GLU A 11 -2.07 -3.98 -18.61
C GLU A 11 -2.28 -3.74 -17.12
N PHE A 12 -2.48 -4.79 -16.34
CA PHE A 12 -2.60 -4.71 -14.89
C PHE A 12 -1.30 -4.19 -14.28
N ARG A 13 -0.16 -4.74 -14.71
CA ARG A 13 1.15 -4.31 -14.22
C ARG A 13 1.41 -2.83 -14.54
N ALA A 14 1.12 -2.40 -15.76
CA ALA A 14 1.29 -1.00 -16.17
C ALA A 14 0.40 -0.08 -15.33
N PHE A 15 -0.84 -0.47 -15.07
CA PHE A 15 -1.79 0.32 -14.29
C PHE A 15 -1.26 0.61 -12.88
N TRP A 16 -0.60 -0.37 -12.25
CA TRP A 16 -0.05 -0.23 -10.90
C TRP A 16 1.42 0.19 -10.88
N THR A 17 2.05 0.42 -12.03
CA THR A 17 3.46 0.86 -12.14
C THR A 17 3.57 2.31 -12.60
N GLU A 18 2.74 2.75 -13.53
CA GLU A 18 2.72 4.12 -13.99
C GLU A 18 2.33 5.07 -12.85
N ARG A 19 2.87 6.28 -12.89
CA ARG A 19 2.68 7.25 -11.80
C ARG A 19 1.22 7.66 -11.65
N ARG A 20 0.57 7.21 -10.58
CA ARG A 20 -0.79 7.58 -10.18
C ARG A 20 -0.90 7.53 -8.67
N LEU A 21 -1.70 8.41 -8.10
CA LEU A 21 -2.06 8.31 -6.69
C LEU A 21 -3.20 7.32 -6.53
N ALA A 22 -3.31 6.78 -5.31
CA ALA A 22 -4.37 5.84 -4.95
C ALA A 22 -5.04 6.31 -3.68
N SER A 23 -6.23 5.78 -3.39
CA SER A 23 -6.84 5.92 -2.06
C SER A 23 -6.43 4.73 -1.21
N LEU A 24 -6.17 4.98 0.07
CA LEU A 24 -5.98 3.93 1.07
C LEU A 24 -7.17 3.99 2.03
N THR A 25 -7.90 2.90 2.14
CA THR A 25 -9.03 2.77 3.06
C THR A 25 -8.64 1.81 4.17
N THR A 26 -8.86 2.25 5.41
CA THR A 26 -8.73 1.42 6.62
C THR A 26 -9.99 1.62 7.46
N VAL A 27 -10.16 0.80 8.49
CA VAL A 27 -11.32 0.87 9.37
C VAL A 27 -10.85 1.26 10.76
N ARG A 28 -11.45 2.32 11.29
CA ARG A 28 -11.17 2.77 12.67
C ARG A 28 -11.72 1.77 13.68
N PRO A 29 -11.23 1.79 14.94
CA PRO A 29 -11.75 0.88 15.97
C PRO A 29 -13.27 0.97 16.18
N ASP A 30 -13.89 2.13 15.90
CA ASP A 30 -15.34 2.30 16.01
C ASP A 30 -16.11 1.80 14.78
N GLY A 31 -15.41 1.23 13.79
CA GLY A 31 -16.03 0.69 12.58
C GLY A 31 -16.18 1.69 11.44
N THR A 32 -15.83 2.96 11.64
CA THR A 32 -15.94 3.94 10.56
C THR A 32 -14.75 3.89 9.61
N PRO A 33 -14.95 4.12 8.31
CA PRO A 33 -13.86 4.09 7.35
C PRO A 33 -12.99 5.35 7.44
N HIS A 34 -11.70 5.17 7.20
CA HIS A 34 -10.72 6.25 7.07
C HIS A 34 -10.13 6.14 5.66
N VAL A 35 -10.29 7.18 4.85
CA VAL A 35 -9.84 7.17 3.45
C VAL A 35 -8.93 8.36 3.20
N VAL A 36 -7.73 8.09 2.70
CA VAL A 36 -6.73 9.12 2.40
C VAL A 36 -6.06 8.83 1.06
N ALA A 37 -5.54 9.87 0.44
CA ALA A 37 -4.75 9.73 -0.78
C ALA A 37 -3.32 9.33 -0.42
N VAL A 38 -2.76 8.38 -1.16
CA VAL A 38 -1.42 7.87 -0.91
C VAL A 38 -0.68 7.60 -2.22
N GLY A 39 0.66 7.62 -2.15
CA GLY A 39 1.46 6.95 -3.16
C GLY A 39 1.66 5.50 -2.71
N VAL A 40 1.50 4.57 -3.63
CA VAL A 40 1.61 3.14 -3.34
C VAL A 40 2.49 2.46 -4.36
N THR A 41 3.27 1.48 -3.93
CA THR A 41 4.04 0.63 -4.84
C THR A 41 3.62 -0.81 -4.67
N VAL A 42 3.62 -1.55 -5.76
CA VAL A 42 3.17 -2.95 -5.76
C VAL A 42 4.33 -3.87 -6.12
N ASP A 43 4.55 -4.85 -5.27
CA ASP A 43 5.47 -5.94 -5.50
C ASP A 43 4.63 -7.12 -6.01
N PHE A 44 4.65 -7.31 -7.33
CA PHE A 44 3.73 -8.25 -7.98
C PHE A 44 4.00 -9.70 -7.61
N GLU A 45 5.26 -10.08 -7.47
CA GLU A 45 5.64 -11.45 -7.13
C GLU A 45 5.32 -11.78 -5.68
N ALA A 46 5.61 -10.85 -4.77
CA ALA A 46 5.31 -11.05 -3.34
C ALA A 46 3.83 -10.88 -3.00
N GLY A 47 3.06 -10.21 -3.88
CA GLY A 47 1.66 -9.91 -3.58
C GLY A 47 1.50 -8.89 -2.46
N VAL A 48 2.37 -7.87 -2.44
CA VAL A 48 2.43 -6.87 -1.37
C VAL A 48 2.37 -5.47 -1.97
N ALA A 49 1.53 -4.62 -1.41
CA ALA A 49 1.53 -3.19 -1.69
C ALA A 49 2.18 -2.46 -0.51
N ARG A 50 2.99 -1.45 -0.81
CA ARG A 50 3.72 -0.70 0.23
C ARG A 50 3.37 0.78 0.16
N VAL A 51 3.15 1.37 1.33
CA VAL A 51 2.89 2.80 1.50
C VAL A 51 3.90 3.33 2.52
N ILE A 52 4.65 4.35 2.16
CA ILE A 52 5.53 5.00 3.14
C ILE A 52 4.76 6.10 3.86
N THR A 53 5.02 6.24 5.14
CA THR A 53 4.40 7.27 5.97
C THR A 53 5.36 7.61 7.12
N PHE A 54 4.87 8.25 8.17
CA PHE A 54 5.66 8.55 9.35
C PHE A 54 4.95 7.98 10.57
N SER A 55 5.72 7.73 11.63
CA SER A 55 5.26 6.99 12.81
C SER A 55 4.06 7.63 13.53
N ASP A 56 3.88 8.96 13.41
CA ASP A 56 2.79 9.68 14.07
C ASP A 56 1.51 9.73 13.24
N SER A 57 1.50 9.20 12.00
CA SER A 57 0.29 9.22 11.18
C SER A 57 -0.79 8.31 11.77
N HIS A 58 -2.07 8.64 11.49
CA HIS A 58 -3.18 7.82 11.96
C HIS A 58 -3.05 6.37 11.50
N LYS A 59 -2.74 6.16 10.22
CA LYS A 59 -2.64 4.82 9.66
C LYS A 59 -1.47 4.02 10.24
N ALA A 60 -0.36 4.67 10.56
CA ALA A 60 0.77 4.00 11.20
C ALA A 60 0.44 3.59 12.63
N ARG A 61 -0.21 4.47 13.39
CA ARG A 61 -0.64 4.16 14.76
C ARG A 61 -1.67 3.03 14.80
N LEU A 62 -2.59 3.03 13.84
CA LEU A 62 -3.59 1.98 13.71
C LEU A 62 -2.92 0.62 13.47
N ALA A 63 -1.98 0.56 12.54
CA ALA A 63 -1.26 -0.67 12.23
C ALA A 63 -0.41 -1.14 13.41
N LYS A 64 0.24 -0.20 14.12
CA LYS A 64 1.04 -0.53 15.29
C LYS A 64 0.21 -1.14 16.40
N ALA A 65 -0.96 -0.58 16.66
CA ALA A 65 -1.88 -1.10 17.68
C ALA A 65 -2.39 -2.51 17.34
N ALA A 66 -2.58 -2.80 16.07
CA ALA A 66 -3.05 -4.11 15.62
C ALA A 66 -1.97 -5.20 15.70
N GLY A 67 -0.70 -4.81 15.64
CA GLY A 67 0.43 -5.74 15.75
C GLY A 67 0.40 -6.86 14.70
N GLU A 68 0.59 -8.08 15.15
CA GLU A 68 0.70 -9.25 14.28
C GLU A 68 -0.59 -9.59 13.53
N ASP A 69 -1.74 -9.17 14.05
CA ASP A 69 -3.02 -9.42 13.39
C ASP A 69 -3.22 -8.52 12.16
N GLY A 70 -2.59 -7.37 12.14
CA GLY A 70 -2.78 -6.38 11.10
C GLY A 70 -4.18 -5.77 11.10
N VAL A 71 -4.45 -4.89 10.16
CA VAL A 71 -5.77 -4.31 9.97
C VAL A 71 -6.24 -4.52 8.53
N ALA A 72 -7.54 -4.66 8.34
CA ALA A 72 -8.11 -4.71 7.00
C ALA A 72 -7.82 -3.40 6.28
N ALA A 73 -7.37 -3.48 5.04
CA ALA A 73 -7.02 -2.32 4.24
C ALA A 73 -7.25 -2.58 2.76
N ALA A 74 -7.50 -1.51 2.02
CA ALA A 74 -7.64 -1.58 0.58
C ALA A 74 -7.03 -0.34 -0.06
N VAL A 75 -6.34 -0.54 -1.17
CA VAL A 75 -5.90 0.56 -2.03
C VAL A 75 -6.65 0.49 -3.34
N CYS A 76 -7.17 1.63 -3.77
CA CYS A 76 -7.94 1.73 -5.00
C CYS A 76 -7.36 2.82 -5.89
N GLN A 77 -7.25 2.51 -7.16
CA GLN A 77 -6.74 3.42 -8.17
C GLN A 77 -7.70 3.46 -9.33
N LEU A 78 -7.91 4.64 -9.88
CA LEU A 78 -8.81 4.78 -11.03
C LEU A 78 -8.24 5.76 -12.05
N GLU A 79 -8.54 5.51 -13.31
CA GLU A 79 -8.16 6.35 -14.44
C GLU A 79 -9.33 6.30 -15.43
N GLY A 80 -10.18 7.34 -15.43
CA GLY A 80 -11.42 7.29 -16.19
C GLY A 80 -12.28 6.09 -15.76
N PRO A 81 -12.74 5.26 -16.70
CA PRO A 81 -13.55 4.08 -16.37
C PRO A 81 -12.74 2.88 -15.88
N VAL A 82 -11.41 2.94 -15.97
CA VAL A 82 -10.53 1.82 -15.56
C VAL A 82 -10.22 1.97 -14.08
N TRP A 83 -10.37 0.89 -13.32
CA TRP A 83 -10.07 0.91 -11.90
C TRP A 83 -9.60 -0.45 -11.40
N SER A 84 -8.91 -0.45 -10.28
CA SER A 84 -8.46 -1.66 -9.60
C SER A 84 -8.36 -1.39 -8.11
N THR A 85 -8.77 -2.37 -7.31
CA THR A 85 -8.63 -2.33 -5.85
C THR A 85 -7.90 -3.57 -5.40
N LEU A 86 -6.88 -3.36 -4.56
CA LEU A 86 -6.13 -4.42 -3.92
C LEU A 86 -6.55 -4.44 -2.45
N GLU A 87 -7.15 -5.54 -2.02
CA GLU A 87 -7.65 -5.71 -0.66
C GLU A 87 -6.77 -6.68 0.11
N GLY A 88 -6.52 -6.38 1.36
CA GLY A 88 -5.72 -7.27 2.19
C GLY A 88 -5.61 -6.82 3.64
N ARG A 89 -4.51 -7.19 4.27
CA ARG A 89 -4.20 -6.81 5.64
C ARG A 89 -2.92 -6.00 5.69
N MET A 90 -2.96 -4.93 6.46
CA MET A 90 -1.89 -3.95 6.57
C MET A 90 -1.12 -4.13 7.87
N PHE A 91 0.20 -4.15 7.75
CA PHE A 91 1.13 -4.33 8.87
C PHE A 91 2.17 -3.21 8.87
N LEU A 92 2.62 -2.83 10.05
CA LEU A 92 3.67 -1.81 10.20
C LEU A 92 5.05 -2.46 10.14
N ARG A 93 5.97 -1.86 9.38
CA ARG A 93 7.39 -2.20 9.41
C ARG A 93 8.18 -0.95 9.74
N GLU A 94 9.07 -1.07 10.73
CA GLU A 94 9.87 0.06 11.23
C GLU A 94 11.37 -0.17 11.04
N ASP A 95 11.79 -1.37 10.63
CA ASP A 95 13.19 -1.69 10.48
C ASP A 95 13.81 -0.92 9.30
N ALA A 96 15.07 -0.54 9.46
CA ALA A 96 15.78 0.31 8.49
C ALA A 96 15.82 -0.30 7.09
N GLU A 97 15.97 -1.62 6.99
CA GLU A 97 16.03 -2.32 5.71
C GLU A 97 14.69 -2.22 4.95
N ALA A 98 13.58 -2.47 5.64
CA ALA A 98 12.25 -2.37 5.03
C ALA A 98 11.94 -0.93 4.62
N VAL A 99 12.31 0.04 5.45
CA VAL A 99 12.11 1.46 5.15
C VAL A 99 12.90 1.86 3.90
N LYS A 100 14.16 1.49 3.82
CA LYS A 100 15.02 1.81 2.68
C LYS A 100 14.48 1.20 1.38
N ASP A 101 14.09 -0.06 1.41
CA ASP A 101 13.52 -0.75 0.26
C ASP A 101 12.24 -0.04 -0.22
N ALA A 102 11.36 0.32 0.70
CA ALA A 102 10.12 1.00 0.36
C ALA A 102 10.36 2.40 -0.20
N GLU A 103 11.35 3.13 0.34
CA GLU A 103 11.73 4.43 -0.20
C GLU A 103 12.26 4.32 -1.62
N ASP A 104 13.07 3.31 -1.91
CA ASP A 104 13.62 3.08 -3.25
C ASP A 104 12.50 2.75 -4.25
N ARG A 105 11.54 1.92 -3.86
CA ARG A 105 10.37 1.60 -4.69
C ARG A 105 9.52 2.84 -4.95
N TYR A 106 9.30 3.64 -3.92
CA TYR A 106 8.55 4.88 -4.03
C TYR A 106 9.23 5.85 -5.00
N ALA A 107 10.56 6.01 -4.90
CA ALA A 107 11.34 6.86 -5.78
C ALA A 107 11.22 6.43 -7.24
N ALA A 108 11.19 5.12 -7.49
CA ALA A 108 11.06 4.58 -8.85
C ALA A 108 9.71 4.90 -9.49
N ARG A 109 8.63 4.94 -8.72
CA ARG A 109 7.29 5.21 -9.25
C ARG A 109 6.93 6.70 -9.24
N TYR A 110 7.36 7.42 -8.22
CA TYR A 110 6.96 8.81 -7.99
C TYR A 110 8.16 9.77 -8.06
N ARG A 111 8.86 9.93 -6.96
CA ARG A 111 10.05 10.78 -6.86
C ARG A 111 10.78 10.43 -5.57
N GLN A 112 12.02 10.88 -5.47
CA GLN A 112 12.80 10.69 -4.24
C GLN A 112 12.09 11.37 -3.08
N PRO A 113 11.71 10.64 -2.02
CA PRO A 113 11.04 11.26 -0.87
C PRO A 113 12.03 12.11 -0.08
N LYS A 114 11.53 13.16 0.56
CA LYS A 114 12.36 13.99 1.44
C LYS A 114 12.79 13.16 2.64
N PRO A 115 14.02 13.33 3.16
CA PRO A 115 14.45 12.63 4.36
C PRO A 115 13.49 12.85 5.51
N ASN A 116 13.14 11.76 6.20
CA ASN A 116 12.28 11.82 7.39
C ASN A 116 12.71 10.74 8.36
N PRO A 117 13.31 11.10 9.53
CA PRO A 117 13.77 10.10 10.49
C PRO A 117 12.65 9.30 11.14
N LYS A 118 11.40 9.75 11.01
CA LYS A 118 10.22 9.04 11.53
C LYS A 118 9.56 8.17 10.47
N ARG A 119 10.19 7.99 9.31
CA ARG A 119 9.59 7.20 8.23
C ARG A 119 9.42 5.75 8.61
N VAL A 120 8.22 5.23 8.29
CA VAL A 120 7.86 3.83 8.47
C VAL A 120 7.16 3.34 7.22
N VAL A 121 6.97 2.04 7.11
CA VAL A 121 6.33 1.39 5.97
C VAL A 121 5.08 0.66 6.42
N LEU A 122 4.02 0.80 5.63
CA LEU A 122 2.83 -0.02 5.76
C LEU A 122 2.87 -1.04 4.64
N GLU A 123 2.87 -2.32 5.01
CA GLU A 123 2.84 -3.43 4.06
C GLU A 123 1.43 -4.01 4.04
N ILE A 124 0.81 -3.96 2.87
CA ILE A 124 -0.51 -4.54 2.66
C ILE A 124 -0.32 -5.86 1.95
N ARG A 125 -0.57 -6.95 2.66
CA ARG A 125 -0.53 -8.30 2.09
C ARG A 125 -1.84 -8.52 1.37
N ILE A 126 -1.77 -8.62 0.04
CA ILE A 126 -2.94 -8.62 -0.82
C ILE A 126 -3.60 -9.99 -0.80
N LYS A 127 -4.90 -10.01 -0.56
CA LYS A 127 -5.72 -11.24 -0.51
C LYS A 127 -6.69 -11.33 -1.67
N ARG A 128 -7.09 -10.18 -2.24
CA ARG A 128 -8.11 -10.13 -3.30
C ARG A 128 -7.85 -8.93 -4.20
N VAL A 129 -8.10 -9.13 -5.48
CA VAL A 129 -8.05 -8.07 -6.48
C VAL A 129 -9.43 -7.98 -7.11
N ILE A 130 -9.98 -6.77 -7.17
CA ILE A 130 -11.22 -6.49 -7.88
C ILE A 130 -11.02 -5.32 -8.82
N GLY A 131 -11.90 -5.19 -9.82
CA GLY A 131 -11.81 -4.12 -10.80
C GLY A 131 -11.71 -4.64 -12.22
N ASN A 132 -11.57 -3.71 -13.16
CA ASN A 132 -11.53 -4.02 -14.59
C ASN A 132 -10.16 -3.77 -15.23
N ALA A 133 -9.17 -3.37 -14.44
CA ALA A 133 -7.81 -3.16 -14.95
C ALA A 133 -7.09 -4.49 -15.22
#